data_08731f84a988adc9e334d6b35726b0eb
#
_entry.id   08731f84a988adc9e334d6b35726b0eb
#
_cell.length_a   1.000
_cell.length_b   1.000
_cell.length_c   1.000
_cell.angle_alpha   90.00
_cell.angle_beta   90.00
_cell.angle_gamma   90.00
#
_symmetry.space_group_name_H-M   'P 1'
#
loop_
_entity.id
_entity.type
_entity.pdbx_description
1 polymer ?
#
loop_
_entity_poly.entity_id
_entity_poly.type
_entity_poly.pdbx_seq_one_letter_code
_entity_poly.pdbx_strand_id
1 'polypeptide(L)'
;KDRINYLFKFLYLNENQNNRIMAVKSFQGPRATEKKSKPASLVVRDIMTKNIICFTVNQSIHDVMKAFIKHKISGGPVIDENMSLIGIISEGDCMKEISDSRYFNMPILDKSVGHFMTKEVETLSATMSLFDAASKFYKSGRRRFPVVENGNLVGQISRKDIVIAAANLRGATWHQL
;
A
#
# COMPACT_ATOMS: atom_id res chain seq x y z
N LYS A 1 -27.29 20.97 -0.03
CA LYS A 1 -26.32 21.91 0.60
C LYS A 1 -26.35 21.87 2.13
N ASP A 2 -27.37 21.24 2.76
CA ASP A 2 -27.59 21.32 4.22
C ASP A 2 -27.06 20.13 5.05
N ARG A 3 -26.54 19.09 4.43
CA ARG A 3 -25.99 17.92 5.16
C ARG A 3 -24.53 18.08 5.61
N ILE A 4 -23.76 18.96 5.00
CA ILE A 4 -22.34 19.17 5.33
C ILE A 4 -22.20 20.06 6.57
N ASN A 5 -23.12 20.96 6.81
CA ASN A 5 -23.10 21.86 7.98
C ASN A 5 -23.42 21.17 9.32
N TYR A 6 -24.11 20.02 9.32
CA TYR A 6 -24.43 19.30 10.56
C TYR A 6 -23.23 18.50 11.12
N LEU A 7 -22.38 17.99 10.25
CA LEU A 7 -21.18 17.24 10.71
C LEU A 7 -20.11 18.17 11.33
N PHE A 8 -19.94 19.38 10.79
CA PHE A 8 -18.99 20.35 11.34
C PHE A 8 -19.46 20.93 12.69
N LYS A 9 -20.76 21.06 12.91
CA LYS A 9 -21.30 21.57 14.17
C LYS A 9 -21.21 20.56 15.31
N PHE A 10 -21.20 19.26 15.01
CA PHE A 10 -21.07 18.19 16.02
C PHE A 10 -19.62 18.01 16.51
N LEU A 11 -18.64 18.33 15.69
CA LEU A 11 -17.21 18.28 16.08
C LEU A 11 -16.77 19.51 16.87
N TYR A 12 -17.43 20.66 16.72
CA TYR A 12 -17.05 21.91 17.39
C TYR A 12 -17.63 22.06 18.81
N LEU A 13 -18.63 21.27 19.19
CA LEU A 13 -19.30 21.36 20.48
C LEU A 13 -18.71 20.48 21.59
N ASN A 14 -17.72 19.62 21.27
CA ASN A 14 -17.12 18.71 22.24
C ASN A 14 -15.78 19.19 22.83
N GLU A 15 -15.29 20.38 22.47
CA GLU A 15 -14.02 20.91 22.98
C GLU A 15 -14.13 21.97 24.08
N ASN A 16 -15.34 22.37 24.53
CA ASN A 16 -15.51 23.49 25.45
C ASN A 16 -16.10 23.12 26.81
N GLN A 17 -15.70 22.01 27.40
CA GLN A 17 -15.97 21.77 28.83
C GLN A 17 -14.79 21.10 29.50
N ASN A 18 -13.76 21.86 29.86
CA ASN A 18 -12.92 21.61 31.03
C ASN A 18 -11.73 22.59 31.10
N ASN A 19 -12.01 23.87 31.34
CA ASN A 19 -10.97 24.79 31.80
C ASN A 19 -11.22 25.12 33.28
N ARG A 20 -10.86 24.20 34.16
CA ARG A 20 -10.54 24.50 35.55
C ARG A 20 -9.04 24.62 35.70
N ILE A 21 -8.54 25.83 35.74
CA ILE A 21 -7.15 26.15 36.07
C ILE A 21 -6.93 25.74 37.54
N MET A 22 -6.25 24.60 37.74
CA MET A 22 -5.63 24.28 39.01
C MET A 22 -4.18 24.74 38.96
N ALA A 23 -3.85 25.73 39.78
CA ALA A 23 -2.47 26.15 40.00
C ALA A 23 -1.67 24.96 40.59
N VAL A 24 -0.82 24.36 39.79
CA VAL A 24 0.06 23.28 40.22
C VAL A 24 1.32 23.91 40.80
N LYS A 25 1.53 23.73 42.12
CA LYS A 25 2.80 24.04 42.78
C LYS A 25 3.90 23.24 42.05
N SER A 26 4.96 23.93 41.60
CA SER A 26 6.09 23.30 40.95
C SER A 26 6.80 22.33 41.90
N PHE A 27 6.68 21.03 41.62
CA PHE A 27 7.42 19.99 42.33
C PHE A 27 8.74 19.78 41.55
N GLN A 28 9.83 20.33 42.06
CA GLN A 28 11.18 20.06 41.52
C GLN A 28 11.72 18.77 42.13
N GLY A 29 11.25 17.63 41.63
CA GLY A 29 11.90 16.35 41.85
C GLY A 29 13.02 16.11 40.79
N PRO A 30 14.02 15.24 41.08
CA PRO A 30 15.06 14.94 40.09
C PRO A 30 14.41 14.38 38.83
N ARG A 31 14.66 15.07 37.69
CA ARG A 31 14.13 14.70 36.40
C ARG A 31 14.81 13.40 35.98
N ALA A 32 14.12 12.28 36.13
CA ALA A 32 14.53 11.04 35.50
C ALA A 32 14.65 11.28 34.00
N THR A 33 15.86 11.26 33.47
CA THR A 33 16.11 11.26 32.05
C THR A 33 15.71 9.88 31.51
N GLU A 34 14.42 9.71 31.23
CA GLU A 34 14.00 8.63 30.37
C GLU A 34 14.77 8.79 29.05
N LYS A 35 15.69 7.87 28.77
CA LYS A 35 16.23 7.68 27.44
C LYS A 35 15.05 7.33 26.56
N LYS A 36 14.44 8.32 25.91
CA LYS A 36 13.48 8.11 24.83
C LYS A 36 14.19 7.28 23.78
N SER A 37 13.96 5.97 23.76
CA SER A 37 14.30 5.14 22.62
C SER A 37 13.64 5.81 21.41
N LYS A 38 14.42 6.16 20.37
CA LYS A 38 13.85 6.61 19.11
C LYS A 38 12.80 5.57 18.70
N PRO A 39 11.56 5.94 18.44
CA PRO A 39 10.60 4.98 17.92
C PRO A 39 11.22 4.39 16.65
N ALA A 40 11.29 3.07 16.59
CA ALA A 40 11.83 2.37 15.44
C ALA A 40 11.03 2.86 14.21
N SER A 41 11.72 3.44 13.23
CA SER A 41 11.06 3.94 12.03
C SER A 41 10.41 2.77 11.32
N LEU A 42 9.09 2.80 11.15
CA LEU A 42 8.34 1.77 10.46
C LEU A 42 8.80 1.70 9.00
N VAL A 43 9.20 0.52 8.57
CA VAL A 43 9.68 0.29 7.20
C VAL A 43 8.71 -0.59 6.40
N VAL A 44 8.85 -0.59 5.08
CA VAL A 44 8.00 -1.35 4.16
C VAL A 44 7.90 -2.84 4.54
N ARG A 45 9.01 -3.46 5.00
CA ARG A 45 9.03 -4.86 5.44
C ARG A 45 8.04 -5.19 6.55
N ASP A 46 7.76 -4.22 7.44
CA ASP A 46 6.91 -4.43 8.61
C ASP A 46 5.42 -4.44 8.25
N ILE A 47 5.08 -3.82 7.11
CA ILE A 47 3.69 -3.59 6.70
C ILE A 47 3.31 -4.26 5.38
N MET A 48 4.27 -4.79 4.62
CA MET A 48 4.01 -5.46 3.35
C MET A 48 3.31 -6.80 3.51
N THR A 49 2.56 -7.21 2.50
CA THR A 49 2.05 -8.57 2.37
C THR A 49 3.16 -9.48 1.85
N LYS A 50 3.51 -10.52 2.61
CA LYS A 50 4.58 -11.49 2.26
C LYS A 50 4.06 -12.65 1.43
N ASN A 51 2.88 -13.18 1.76
CA ASN A 51 2.24 -14.26 1.01
C ASN A 51 1.48 -13.68 -0.19
N ILE A 52 2.18 -13.49 -1.28
CA ILE A 52 1.65 -12.90 -2.51
C ILE A 52 1.34 -13.98 -3.55
N ILE A 53 0.30 -13.71 -4.34
CA ILE A 53 -0.04 -14.55 -5.49
C ILE A 53 0.75 -14.02 -6.67
N CYS A 54 1.61 -14.89 -7.22
CA CYS A 54 2.40 -14.61 -8.41
C CYS A 54 1.79 -15.30 -9.63
N PHE A 55 2.10 -14.77 -10.80
CA PHE A 55 1.69 -15.29 -12.10
C PHE A 55 2.91 -15.63 -12.93
N THR A 56 2.73 -16.43 -13.98
CA THR A 56 3.80 -16.77 -14.93
C THR A 56 3.50 -16.24 -16.32
N VAL A 57 4.54 -16.06 -17.14
CA VAL A 57 4.44 -15.50 -18.51
C VAL A 57 3.46 -16.27 -19.39
N ASN A 58 3.49 -17.61 -19.28
CA ASN A 58 2.70 -18.51 -20.13
C ASN A 58 1.27 -18.76 -19.61
N GLN A 59 0.93 -18.26 -18.44
CA GLN A 59 -0.40 -18.42 -17.88
C GLN A 59 -1.44 -17.67 -18.71
N SER A 60 -2.65 -18.24 -18.87
CA SER A 60 -3.70 -17.58 -19.63
C SER A 60 -4.28 -16.38 -18.87
N ILE A 61 -4.67 -15.33 -19.60
CA ILE A 61 -5.37 -14.17 -19.02
C ILE A 61 -6.67 -14.58 -18.32
N HIS A 62 -7.37 -15.58 -18.84
CA HIS A 62 -8.58 -16.10 -18.22
C HIS A 62 -8.33 -16.67 -16.82
N ASP A 63 -7.22 -17.41 -16.63
CA ASP A 63 -6.87 -17.97 -15.33
C ASP A 63 -6.44 -16.87 -14.35
N VAL A 64 -5.77 -15.82 -14.86
CA VAL A 64 -5.46 -14.62 -14.08
C VAL A 64 -6.73 -13.92 -13.60
N MET A 65 -7.73 -13.72 -14.48
CA MET A 65 -9.02 -13.13 -14.10
C MET A 65 -9.73 -13.97 -13.03
N LYS A 66 -9.75 -15.31 -13.17
CA LYS A 66 -10.29 -16.21 -12.15
C LYS A 66 -9.57 -16.07 -10.82
N ALA A 67 -8.22 -15.97 -10.85
CA ALA A 67 -7.43 -15.78 -9.64
C ALA A 67 -7.73 -14.43 -8.97
N PHE A 68 -7.89 -13.35 -9.73
CA PHE A 68 -8.27 -12.04 -9.19
C PHE A 68 -9.61 -12.11 -8.46
N ILE A 69 -10.61 -12.75 -9.04
CA ILE A 69 -11.95 -12.91 -8.44
C ILE A 69 -11.86 -13.79 -7.18
N LYS A 70 -11.24 -14.97 -7.31
CA LYS A 70 -11.12 -15.96 -6.23
C LYS A 70 -10.43 -15.39 -5.00
N HIS A 71 -9.32 -14.67 -5.20
CA HIS A 71 -8.47 -14.17 -4.13
C HIS A 71 -8.74 -12.71 -3.76
N LYS A 72 -9.73 -12.06 -4.41
CA LYS A 72 -10.11 -10.65 -4.20
C LYS A 72 -8.91 -9.71 -4.31
N ILE A 73 -8.06 -9.93 -5.30
CA ILE A 73 -6.89 -9.11 -5.63
C ILE A 73 -7.10 -8.42 -6.98
N SER A 74 -6.46 -7.27 -7.17
CA SER A 74 -6.57 -6.48 -8.42
C SER A 74 -5.29 -6.49 -9.24
N GLY A 75 -4.40 -7.46 -9.02
CA GLY A 75 -3.16 -7.66 -9.75
C GLY A 75 -2.10 -8.33 -8.89
N GLY A 76 -1.01 -8.75 -9.51
CA GLY A 76 0.11 -9.38 -8.84
C GLY A 76 1.37 -9.39 -9.70
N PRO A 77 2.52 -9.73 -9.10
CA PRO A 77 3.79 -9.86 -9.81
C PRO A 77 3.79 -11.05 -10.77
N VAL A 78 4.50 -10.89 -11.87
CA VAL A 78 4.79 -11.97 -12.82
C VAL A 78 6.25 -12.37 -12.61
N ILE A 79 6.47 -13.65 -12.43
CA ILE A 79 7.79 -14.22 -12.14
C ILE A 79 8.20 -15.23 -13.23
N ASP A 80 9.49 -15.42 -13.36
CA ASP A 80 10.08 -16.47 -14.17
C ASP A 80 10.26 -17.79 -13.38
N GLU A 81 10.89 -18.78 -14.02
CA GLU A 81 11.18 -20.08 -13.42
C GLU A 81 12.16 -20.00 -12.23
N ASN A 82 12.95 -18.93 -12.15
CA ASN A 82 13.89 -18.67 -11.07
C ASN A 82 13.27 -17.83 -9.94
N MET A 83 11.94 -17.61 -9.96
CA MET A 83 11.22 -16.73 -9.03
C MET A 83 11.63 -15.25 -9.13
N SER A 84 12.30 -14.85 -10.21
CA SER A 84 12.66 -13.44 -10.44
C SER A 84 11.48 -12.64 -10.94
N LEU A 85 11.35 -11.41 -10.45
CA LEU A 85 10.30 -10.48 -10.89
C LEU A 85 10.58 -10.00 -12.32
N ILE A 86 9.70 -10.36 -13.27
CA ILE A 86 9.82 -10.00 -14.69
C ILE A 86 8.70 -9.13 -15.21
N GLY A 87 7.65 -8.92 -14.41
CA GLY A 87 6.51 -8.11 -14.80
C GLY A 87 5.50 -7.93 -13.67
N ILE A 88 4.43 -7.21 -14.00
CA ILE A 88 3.24 -7.09 -13.19
C ILE A 88 2.00 -7.19 -14.09
N ILE A 89 0.97 -7.88 -13.61
CA ILE A 89 -0.33 -7.99 -14.29
C ILE A 89 -1.42 -7.46 -13.38
N SER A 90 -2.38 -6.71 -13.92
CA SER A 90 -3.45 -6.06 -13.17
C SER A 90 -4.81 -6.17 -13.86
N GLU A 91 -5.87 -5.79 -13.14
CA GLU A 91 -7.22 -5.66 -13.72
C GLU A 91 -7.23 -4.73 -14.95
N GLY A 92 -6.42 -3.66 -14.93
CA GLY A 92 -6.30 -2.73 -16.06
C GLY A 92 -5.80 -3.42 -17.34
N ASP A 93 -4.84 -4.33 -17.20
CA ASP A 93 -4.31 -5.10 -18.32
C ASP A 93 -5.37 -6.09 -18.85
N CYS A 94 -6.14 -6.71 -17.97
CA CYS A 94 -7.28 -7.54 -18.35
C CYS A 94 -8.38 -6.76 -19.05
N MET A 95 -8.70 -5.54 -18.59
CA MET A 95 -9.70 -4.67 -19.25
C MET A 95 -9.26 -4.25 -20.65
N LYS A 96 -7.97 -4.00 -20.85
CA LYS A 96 -7.42 -3.71 -22.17
C LYS A 96 -7.68 -4.89 -23.11
N GLU A 97 -7.37 -6.11 -22.68
CA GLU A 97 -7.63 -7.32 -23.48
C GLU A 97 -9.10 -7.49 -23.84
N ILE A 98 -10.02 -7.30 -22.87
CA ILE A 98 -11.46 -7.39 -23.11
C ILE A 98 -11.90 -6.37 -24.17
N SER A 99 -11.38 -5.15 -24.11
CA SER A 99 -11.66 -4.09 -25.10
C SER A 99 -11.16 -4.45 -26.48
N ASP A 100 -9.90 -4.88 -26.58
CA ASP A 100 -9.25 -5.23 -27.84
C ASP A 100 -9.89 -6.45 -28.48
N SER A 101 -10.27 -7.47 -27.72
CA SER A 101 -10.94 -8.68 -28.20
C SER A 101 -12.28 -8.38 -28.87
N ARG A 102 -13.08 -7.48 -28.28
CA ARG A 102 -14.33 -7.03 -28.89
C ARG A 102 -14.12 -6.33 -30.22
N TYR A 103 -13.12 -5.47 -30.30
CA TYR A 103 -12.84 -4.67 -31.51
C TYR A 103 -12.39 -5.58 -32.67
N PHE A 104 -11.58 -6.62 -32.38
CA PHE A 104 -11.03 -7.51 -33.39
C PHE A 104 -11.84 -8.82 -33.56
N ASN A 105 -12.98 -8.96 -32.88
CA ASN A 105 -13.81 -10.18 -32.88
C ASN A 105 -12.99 -11.47 -32.60
N MET A 106 -12.04 -11.40 -31.68
CA MET A 106 -11.14 -12.49 -31.31
C MET A 106 -11.55 -13.12 -29.96
N PRO A 107 -11.27 -14.43 -29.75
CA PRO A 107 -11.52 -15.05 -28.45
C PRO A 107 -10.61 -14.43 -27.38
N ILE A 108 -11.18 -14.04 -26.22
CA ILE A 108 -10.46 -13.45 -25.09
C ILE A 108 -9.46 -14.43 -24.46
N LEU A 109 -9.62 -15.74 -24.70
CA LEU A 109 -9.10 -16.79 -23.82
C LEU A 109 -7.72 -17.33 -24.17
N ASP A 110 -7.17 -17.02 -25.35
CA ASP A 110 -5.99 -17.73 -25.89
C ASP A 110 -4.68 -16.96 -25.68
N LYS A 111 -4.72 -15.75 -25.10
CA LYS A 111 -3.50 -14.96 -24.94
C LYS A 111 -2.89 -15.13 -23.56
N SER A 112 -1.56 -15.17 -23.53
CA SER A 112 -0.79 -15.33 -22.30
C SER A 112 -0.54 -14.00 -21.59
N VAL A 113 -0.27 -14.06 -20.29
CA VAL A 113 0.16 -12.95 -19.44
C VAL A 113 1.29 -12.13 -20.07
N GLY A 114 2.24 -12.81 -20.73
CA GLY A 114 3.38 -12.16 -21.36
C GLY A 114 3.05 -11.10 -22.41
N HIS A 115 1.87 -11.17 -23.02
CA HIS A 115 1.39 -10.17 -24.01
C HIS A 115 0.88 -8.89 -23.35
N PHE A 116 0.39 -8.97 -22.11
CA PHE A 116 -0.33 -7.86 -21.46
C PHE A 116 0.38 -7.31 -20.23
N MET A 117 1.29 -8.07 -19.62
CA MET A 117 2.01 -7.63 -18.44
C MET A 117 2.84 -6.37 -18.71
N THR A 118 2.89 -5.48 -17.73
CA THR A 118 3.87 -4.40 -17.70
C THR A 118 5.24 -4.98 -17.34
N LYS A 119 6.23 -4.84 -18.22
CA LYS A 119 7.59 -5.38 -18.05
C LYS A 119 8.49 -4.47 -17.22
N GLU A 120 8.35 -3.15 -17.38
CA GLU A 120 9.10 -2.17 -16.61
C GLU A 120 8.43 -1.97 -15.25
N VAL A 121 8.85 -2.77 -14.28
CA VAL A 121 8.24 -2.78 -12.96
C VAL A 121 9.02 -1.90 -12.00
N GLU A 122 8.40 -0.81 -11.54
CA GLU A 122 8.91 -0.07 -10.39
C GLU A 122 8.69 -0.86 -9.11
N THR A 123 9.72 -0.98 -8.30
CA THR A 123 9.72 -1.71 -7.03
C THR A 123 10.04 -0.79 -5.85
N LEU A 124 9.74 -1.26 -4.63
CA LEU A 124 10.21 -0.63 -3.39
C LEU A 124 11.23 -1.53 -2.68
N SER A 125 12.17 -0.90 -1.97
CA SER A 125 13.04 -1.62 -1.05
C SER A 125 12.27 -2.01 0.22
N ALA A 126 12.56 -3.18 0.76
CA ALA A 126 12.00 -3.63 2.03
C ALA A 126 12.41 -2.74 3.22
N THR A 127 13.53 -2.02 3.11
CA THR A 127 14.05 -1.11 4.14
C THR A 127 13.59 0.33 3.97
N MET A 128 12.81 0.65 2.92
CA MET A 128 12.28 1.99 2.68
C MET A 128 11.35 2.41 3.82
N SER A 129 11.45 3.68 4.25
CA SER A 129 10.57 4.20 5.31
C SER A 129 9.12 4.26 4.84
N LEU A 130 8.17 4.21 5.80
CA LEU A 130 6.74 4.38 5.54
C LEU A 130 6.46 5.68 4.76
N PHE A 131 7.13 6.77 5.12
CA PHE A 131 6.90 8.10 4.53
C PHE A 131 7.42 8.21 3.11
N ASP A 132 8.61 7.65 2.85
CA ASP A 132 9.17 7.60 1.48
C ASP A 132 8.31 6.73 0.58
N ALA A 133 7.82 5.59 1.09
CA ALA A 133 6.88 4.73 0.38
C ALA A 133 5.58 5.49 0.07
N ALA A 134 4.99 6.19 1.06
CA ALA A 134 3.79 7.02 0.85
C ALA A 134 4.02 8.09 -0.22
N SER A 135 5.16 8.80 -0.17
CA SER A 135 5.54 9.79 -1.18
C SER A 135 5.65 9.18 -2.58
N LYS A 136 6.26 7.99 -2.69
CA LYS A 136 6.37 7.28 -3.97
C LYS A 136 5.02 6.85 -4.52
N PHE A 137 4.12 6.33 -3.67
CA PHE A 137 2.74 6.03 -4.06
C PHE A 137 1.99 7.24 -4.59
N TYR A 138 2.12 8.39 -3.91
CA TYR A 138 1.47 9.64 -4.31
C TYR A 138 1.97 10.12 -5.68
N LYS A 139 3.29 10.19 -5.86
CA LYS A 139 3.93 10.69 -7.10
C LYS A 139 3.68 9.79 -8.30
N SER A 140 3.73 8.47 -8.14
CA SER A 140 3.60 7.51 -9.24
C SER A 140 2.15 7.25 -9.66
N GLY A 141 1.16 7.56 -8.82
CA GLY A 141 -0.23 7.23 -9.05
C GLY A 141 -0.54 5.71 -9.00
N ARG A 142 0.45 4.85 -8.75
CA ARG A 142 0.28 3.39 -8.72
C ARG A 142 -0.53 2.94 -7.51
N ARG A 143 -1.22 1.79 -7.63
CA ARG A 143 -2.02 1.21 -6.53
C ARG A 143 -1.21 0.26 -5.63
N ARG A 144 -0.14 -0.34 -6.17
CA ARG A 144 0.72 -1.31 -5.50
C ARG A 144 2.12 -1.27 -6.06
N PHE A 145 3.07 -1.76 -5.27
CA PHE A 145 4.45 -2.02 -5.68
C PHE A 145 4.88 -3.39 -5.22
N PRO A 146 5.56 -4.19 -6.06
CA PRO A 146 6.37 -5.30 -5.59
C PRO A 146 7.48 -4.77 -4.68
N VAL A 147 7.80 -5.55 -3.66
CA VAL A 147 8.90 -5.25 -2.73
C VAL A 147 10.03 -6.21 -3.00
N VAL A 148 11.21 -5.67 -3.25
CA VAL A 148 12.41 -6.45 -3.54
C VAL A 148 13.49 -6.21 -2.49
N GLU A 149 14.27 -7.25 -2.22
CA GLU A 149 15.42 -7.23 -1.36
C GLU A 149 16.52 -8.11 -1.94
N ASN A 150 17.72 -7.54 -2.10
CA ASN A 150 18.85 -8.24 -2.74
C ASN A 150 18.48 -8.84 -4.11
N GLY A 151 17.67 -8.14 -4.88
CA GLY A 151 17.21 -8.59 -6.21
C GLY A 151 16.03 -9.57 -6.20
N ASN A 152 15.63 -10.09 -5.04
CA ASN A 152 14.55 -11.06 -4.93
C ASN A 152 13.21 -10.40 -4.53
N LEU A 153 12.12 -10.94 -5.08
CA LEU A 153 10.78 -10.55 -4.70
C LEU A 153 10.45 -11.09 -3.29
N VAL A 154 10.26 -10.19 -2.31
CA VAL A 154 10.01 -10.56 -0.91
C VAL A 154 8.59 -10.25 -0.43
N GLY A 155 7.83 -9.51 -1.23
CA GLY A 155 6.46 -9.14 -0.87
C GLY A 155 5.84 -8.15 -1.85
N GLN A 156 4.70 -7.63 -1.45
CA GLN A 156 3.98 -6.57 -2.15
C GLN A 156 3.37 -5.61 -1.14
N ILE A 157 3.32 -4.34 -1.49
CA ILE A 157 2.69 -3.31 -0.65
C ILE A 157 1.68 -2.52 -1.49
N SER A 158 0.56 -2.14 -0.88
CA SER A 158 -0.49 -1.33 -1.48
C SER A 158 -0.69 0.00 -0.76
N ARG A 159 -1.42 0.94 -1.39
CA ARG A 159 -1.83 2.18 -0.72
C ARG A 159 -2.60 1.92 0.58
N LYS A 160 -3.43 0.86 0.61
CA LYS A 160 -4.20 0.48 1.78
C LYS A 160 -3.30 0.13 2.97
N ASP A 161 -2.20 -0.59 2.73
CA ASP A 161 -1.25 -0.97 3.77
C ASP A 161 -0.58 0.25 4.39
N ILE A 162 -0.19 1.23 3.55
CA ILE A 162 0.35 2.52 4.01
C ILE A 162 -0.66 3.27 4.89
N VAL A 163 -1.93 3.36 4.45
CA VAL A 163 -2.98 4.08 5.19
C VAL A 163 -3.26 3.40 6.54
N ILE A 164 -3.34 2.07 6.56
CA ILE A 164 -3.55 1.31 7.81
C ILE A 164 -2.38 1.52 8.77
N ALA A 165 -1.14 1.43 8.27
CA ALA A 165 0.05 1.63 9.08
C ALA A 165 0.11 3.04 9.66
N ALA A 166 -0.16 4.07 8.85
CA ALA A 166 -0.20 5.46 9.28
C ALA A 166 -1.29 5.71 10.34
N ALA A 167 -2.48 5.14 10.17
CA ALA A 167 -3.58 5.26 11.13
C ALA A 167 -3.24 4.63 12.50
N ASN A 168 -2.37 3.62 12.52
CA ASN A 168 -1.94 2.94 13.74
C ASN A 168 -0.78 3.65 14.45
N LEU A 169 -0.14 4.64 13.84
CA LEU A 169 0.91 5.47 14.45
C LEU A 169 0.30 6.50 15.43
N ARG A 170 -0.45 6.03 16.43
CA ARG A 170 -1.11 6.91 17.42
C ARG A 170 -0.07 7.61 18.29
N GLY A 171 -0.11 8.94 18.31
CA GLY A 171 0.66 9.76 19.25
C GLY A 171 2.11 10.03 18.86
N ALA A 172 2.59 9.57 17.72
CA ALA A 172 3.85 9.98 17.16
C ALA A 172 3.67 11.32 16.44
N THR A 173 4.33 12.37 16.93
CA THR A 173 4.41 13.61 16.16
C THR A 173 5.35 13.39 14.96
N TRP A 174 4.94 13.85 13.80
CA TRP A 174 5.65 13.70 12.53
C TRP A 174 7.12 14.21 12.56
N HIS A 175 7.50 14.97 13.58
CA HIS A 175 8.85 15.50 13.80
C HIS A 175 9.75 14.59 14.66
N GLN A 176 9.27 13.43 15.10
CA GLN A 176 10.03 12.50 15.98
C GLN A 176 10.40 11.18 15.29
N LEU A 177 10.07 11.04 14.01
CA LEU A 177 10.31 9.83 13.21
C LEU A 177 11.47 10.00 12.23
#